data_e80e0b032603ab438fd4e08ba9666736
#
_entry.id   e80e0b032603ab438fd4e08ba9666736
#
_cell.length_a   1.000
_cell.length_b   1.000
_cell.length_c   1.000
_cell.angle_alpha   90.00
_cell.angle_beta   90.00
_cell.angle_gamma   90.00
#
_symmetry.space_group_name_H-M   'P 1'
#
loop_
_entity.id
_entity.type
_entity.pdbx_description
1 polymer ?
#
loop_
_entity_poly.entity_id
_entity_poly.type
_entity_poly.pdbx_seq_one_letter_code
_entity_poly.pdbx_strand_id
1 'polypeptide(L)'
;NAIASTDNNLTPAVNLTNPFVNLPGGQLLSPVGSSRGDASFLGQSINVNYFDRPLPYTHQFSFDIQRELPGNMLAEIGYVGNITKKLPVNANNVNAVPADLLGRRKADGTIDTAWYTERIANPMAGLIPDNASLNGTTIPRQNLFYAFPQFSGVNVNNLPIGGQNYNGL
;
A
#
# COMPACT_ATOMS: atom_id res chain seq x y z
N ASN A 1 17.29 13.63 0.37
CA ASN A 1 17.92 12.70 1.33
C ASN A 1 18.89 13.50 2.19
N ALA A 2 18.54 13.72 3.45
CA ALA A 2 19.50 14.24 4.43
C ALA A 2 20.51 13.11 4.74
N ILE A 3 21.77 13.35 4.48
CA ILE A 3 22.82 12.42 4.90
C ILE A 3 23.07 12.69 6.39
N ALA A 4 22.56 11.80 7.23
CA ALA A 4 22.73 11.92 8.68
C ALA A 4 24.15 11.58 9.15
N SER A 5 24.89 10.80 8.36
CA SER A 5 26.24 10.35 8.64
C SER A 5 26.91 9.82 7.37
N THR A 6 28.24 9.93 7.28
CA THR A 6 29.04 9.37 6.18
C THR A 6 29.82 8.12 6.57
N ASP A 7 29.74 7.71 7.85
CA ASP A 7 30.52 6.65 8.47
C ASP A 7 29.66 5.60 9.22
N ASN A 8 28.55 5.17 8.61
CA ASN A 8 27.61 4.21 9.18
C ASN A 8 27.06 4.61 10.55
N ASN A 9 26.74 5.89 10.74
CA ASN A 9 26.18 6.45 11.96
C ASN A 9 27.14 6.47 13.17
N LEU A 10 28.43 6.37 12.96
CA LEU A 10 29.43 6.52 14.01
C LEU A 10 29.57 7.97 14.45
N THR A 11 29.55 8.91 13.48
CA THR A 11 29.60 10.33 13.78
C THR A 11 28.45 11.06 13.03
N PRO A 12 27.72 11.94 13.71
CA PRO A 12 26.68 12.72 13.03
C PRO A 12 27.32 13.72 12.07
N ALA A 13 26.80 13.80 10.85
CA ALA A 13 27.26 14.77 9.85
C ALA A 13 27.01 16.23 10.28
N VAL A 14 26.01 16.44 11.14
CA VAL A 14 25.61 17.73 11.72
C VAL A 14 25.21 17.56 13.18
N ASN A 15 25.31 18.61 13.98
CA ASN A 15 24.89 18.62 15.37
C ASN A 15 23.71 19.59 15.59
N LEU A 16 23.05 19.46 16.74
CA LEU A 16 21.89 20.30 17.07
C LEU A 16 22.22 21.78 17.27
N THR A 17 23.48 22.12 17.58
CA THR A 17 23.90 23.52 17.73
C THR A 17 23.97 24.23 16.38
N ASN A 18 24.34 23.53 15.34
CA ASN A 18 24.33 24.03 13.97
C ASN A 18 23.97 22.91 12.99
N PRO A 19 22.66 22.63 12.83
CA PRO A 19 22.19 21.52 12.01
C PRO A 19 22.35 21.71 10.50
N PHE A 20 22.79 22.89 10.06
CA PHE A 20 22.86 23.26 8.64
C PHE A 20 24.30 23.45 8.13
N VAL A 21 25.29 23.27 8.97
CA VAL A 21 26.73 23.33 8.57
C VAL A 21 27.14 21.96 7.99
N ASN A 22 27.92 21.97 6.94
CA ASN A 22 28.51 20.78 6.30
C ASN A 22 27.54 19.88 5.51
N LEU A 23 26.46 20.44 4.99
CA LEU A 23 25.69 19.71 3.96
C LEU A 23 26.53 19.55 2.68
N PRO A 24 26.51 18.37 2.03
CA PRO A 24 27.15 18.19 0.73
C PRO A 24 26.67 19.24 -0.25
N GLY A 25 27.58 20.08 -0.78
CA GLY A 25 27.26 21.18 -1.66
C GLY A 25 26.97 22.52 -0.96
N GLY A 26 27.02 22.60 0.38
CA GLY A 26 26.92 23.86 1.14
C GLY A 26 25.57 24.58 1.04
N GLN A 27 24.54 23.93 0.51
CA GLN A 27 23.21 24.52 0.34
C GLN A 27 22.15 23.72 1.09
N LEU A 28 21.29 24.43 1.80
CA LEU A 28 20.01 23.90 2.24
C LEU A 28 19.22 23.47 1.01
N LEU A 29 18.79 22.19 0.99
CA LEU A 29 17.84 21.74 -0.01
C LEU A 29 16.53 22.53 0.19
N SER A 30 16.32 23.52 -0.63
CA SER A 30 15.01 24.21 -0.67
C SER A 30 13.93 23.18 -0.96
N PRO A 31 12.87 23.14 -0.16
CA PRO A 31 11.72 22.31 -0.52
C PRO A 31 11.22 22.72 -1.89
N VAL A 32 10.96 21.76 -2.75
CA VAL A 32 10.53 21.98 -4.14
C VAL A 32 9.22 22.78 -4.18
N GLY A 33 8.42 22.66 -3.10
CA GLY A 33 7.15 23.36 -2.95
C GLY A 33 6.25 23.16 -4.16
N SER A 34 5.65 24.24 -4.64
CA SER A 34 4.82 24.27 -5.84
C SER A 34 5.60 24.46 -7.15
N SER A 35 6.94 24.49 -7.10
CA SER A 35 7.77 24.80 -8.29
C SER A 35 7.63 23.79 -9.42
N ARG A 36 7.21 22.56 -9.11
CA ARG A 36 6.93 21.52 -10.11
C ARG A 36 5.48 21.52 -10.60
N GLY A 37 4.58 22.29 -9.96
CA GLY A 37 3.16 22.32 -10.33
C GLY A 37 2.57 20.90 -10.41
N ASP A 38 1.90 20.61 -11.53
CA ASP A 38 1.29 19.28 -11.80
C ASP A 38 2.31 18.14 -11.96
N ALA A 39 3.59 18.47 -12.15
CA ALA A 39 4.68 17.49 -12.20
C ALA A 39 5.17 17.05 -10.82
N SER A 40 4.59 17.58 -9.73
CA SER A 40 4.89 17.13 -8.38
C SER A 40 4.53 15.65 -8.24
N PHE A 41 5.44 14.88 -7.65
CA PHE A 41 5.28 13.42 -7.44
C PHE A 41 5.33 12.54 -8.70
N LEU A 42 5.55 13.06 -9.90
CA LEU A 42 5.75 12.23 -11.09
C LEU A 42 6.83 11.17 -10.86
N GLY A 43 6.53 9.92 -11.18
CA GLY A 43 7.44 8.80 -10.98
C GLY A 43 7.53 8.28 -9.54
N GLN A 44 6.93 8.95 -8.57
CA GLN A 44 6.94 8.54 -7.16
C GLN A 44 5.75 7.65 -6.82
N SER A 45 5.83 6.99 -5.68
CA SER A 45 4.67 6.33 -5.07
C SER A 45 3.88 7.34 -4.24
N ILE A 46 2.58 7.37 -4.45
CA ILE A 46 1.65 8.22 -3.70
C ILE A 46 0.93 7.38 -2.64
N ASN A 47 0.87 7.90 -1.43
CA ASN A 47 0.09 7.32 -0.35
C ASN A 47 -1.03 8.29 0.02
N VAL A 48 -2.26 7.85 -0.11
CA VAL A 48 -3.45 8.60 0.26
C VAL A 48 -4.22 7.86 1.33
N ASN A 49 -4.84 8.60 2.25
CA ASN A 49 -5.75 8.01 3.21
C ASN A 49 -7.17 8.08 2.66
N TYR A 50 -7.89 6.95 2.78
CA TYR A 50 -9.32 6.94 2.47
C TYR A 50 -10.03 7.91 3.42
N PHE A 51 -10.71 8.91 2.88
CA PHE A 51 -11.25 10.01 3.68
C PHE A 51 -12.56 9.65 4.42
N ASP A 52 -13.42 8.84 3.77
CA ASP A 52 -14.66 8.36 4.39
C ASP A 52 -14.38 7.09 5.20
N ARG A 53 -13.95 7.28 6.45
CA ARG A 53 -13.56 6.20 7.35
C ARG A 53 -14.64 5.92 8.37
N PRO A 54 -15.60 5.05 8.06
CA PRO A 54 -16.56 4.60 9.06
C PRO A 54 -15.82 3.85 10.17
N LEU A 55 -16.28 4.00 11.40
CA LEU A 55 -15.70 3.31 12.54
C LEU A 55 -15.85 1.79 12.38
N PRO A 56 -14.81 1.02 12.66
CA PRO A 56 -14.93 -0.42 12.76
C PRO A 56 -15.84 -0.78 13.93
N TYR A 57 -16.58 -1.85 13.79
CA TYR A 57 -17.46 -2.35 14.85
C TYR A 57 -17.40 -3.85 14.95
N THR A 58 -17.65 -4.33 16.16
CA THR A 58 -17.68 -5.77 16.49
C THR A 58 -18.98 -6.10 17.17
N HIS A 59 -19.65 -7.12 16.69
CA HIS A 59 -20.73 -7.78 17.38
C HIS A 59 -20.19 -9.03 18.05
N GLN A 60 -20.32 -9.10 19.37
CA GLN A 60 -20.05 -10.30 20.15
C GLN A 60 -21.35 -10.84 20.69
N PHE A 61 -21.51 -12.15 20.65
CA PHE A 61 -22.65 -12.85 21.17
C PHE A 61 -22.22 -14.18 21.76
N SER A 62 -22.88 -14.56 22.86
CA SER A 62 -22.70 -15.86 23.49
C SER A 62 -24.06 -16.44 23.85
N PHE A 63 -24.14 -17.72 23.85
CA PHE A 63 -25.29 -18.48 24.31
C PHE A 63 -24.81 -19.72 25.03
N ASP A 64 -25.21 -19.87 26.29
CA ASP A 64 -24.79 -20.97 27.16
C ASP A 64 -26.01 -21.69 27.73
N ILE A 65 -25.94 -22.99 27.76
CA ILE A 65 -26.92 -23.87 28.44
C ILE A 65 -26.20 -24.65 29.52
N GLN A 66 -26.67 -24.50 30.73
CA GLN A 66 -26.19 -25.28 31.86
C GLN A 66 -27.33 -26.15 32.41
N ARG A 67 -27.03 -27.39 32.75
CA ARG A 67 -27.99 -28.31 33.34
C ARG A 67 -27.32 -29.16 34.41
N GLU A 68 -27.97 -29.22 35.58
CA GLU A 68 -27.59 -30.15 36.61
C GLU A 68 -28.09 -31.54 36.24
N LEU A 69 -27.19 -32.52 36.39
CA LEU A 69 -27.45 -33.94 36.15
C LEU A 69 -27.47 -34.72 37.48
N PRO A 70 -28.12 -35.87 37.56
CA PRO A 70 -28.08 -36.74 38.74
C PRO A 70 -26.64 -37.08 39.15
N GLY A 71 -26.35 -37.06 40.46
CA GLY A 71 -25.02 -37.37 40.99
C GLY A 71 -24.12 -36.12 41.15
N ASN A 72 -24.70 -34.95 41.36
CA ASN A 72 -23.99 -33.65 41.55
C ASN A 72 -23.05 -33.28 40.37
N MET A 73 -23.44 -33.63 39.18
CA MET A 73 -22.72 -33.27 37.94
C MET A 73 -23.38 -32.06 37.31
N LEU A 74 -22.57 -31.18 36.72
CA LEU A 74 -23.03 -30.05 35.89
C LEU A 74 -22.61 -30.31 34.43
N ALA A 75 -23.57 -30.25 33.53
CA ALA A 75 -23.31 -30.21 32.08
C ALA A 75 -23.48 -28.77 31.58
N GLU A 76 -22.50 -28.31 30.81
CA GLU A 76 -22.53 -26.98 30.18
C GLU A 76 -22.16 -27.12 28.71
N ILE A 77 -22.89 -26.43 27.86
CA ILE A 77 -22.55 -26.22 26.45
C ILE A 77 -22.70 -24.73 26.13
N GLY A 78 -21.65 -24.15 25.59
CA GLY A 78 -21.61 -22.73 25.27
C GLY A 78 -21.24 -22.49 23.82
N TYR A 79 -21.87 -21.50 23.21
CA TYR A 79 -21.53 -21.02 21.90
C TYR A 79 -21.11 -19.53 21.97
N VAL A 80 -19.97 -19.21 21.38
CA VAL A 80 -19.44 -17.84 21.33
C VAL A 80 -19.21 -17.46 19.89
N GLY A 81 -19.67 -16.27 19.51
CA GLY A 81 -19.44 -15.71 18.17
C GLY A 81 -18.98 -14.28 18.22
N ASN A 82 -18.22 -13.93 17.20
CA ASN A 82 -17.72 -12.57 16.98
C ASN A 82 -17.75 -12.25 15.48
N ILE A 83 -18.33 -11.11 15.12
CA ILE A 83 -18.35 -10.59 13.76
C ILE A 83 -17.83 -9.17 13.78
N THR A 84 -16.66 -8.96 13.20
CA THR A 84 -16.06 -7.63 13.05
C THR A 84 -16.17 -7.18 11.61
N LYS A 85 -16.55 -5.93 11.39
CA LYS A 85 -16.70 -5.30 10.07
C LYS A 85 -15.96 -3.97 10.01
N LYS A 86 -15.66 -3.54 8.77
CA LYS A 86 -15.04 -2.24 8.47
C LYS A 86 -13.67 -2.04 9.09
N LEU A 87 -12.91 -3.13 9.28
CA LEU A 87 -11.52 -3.01 9.72
C LEU A 87 -10.71 -2.25 8.65
N PRO A 88 -9.88 -1.28 9.06
CA PRO A 88 -9.04 -0.57 8.14
C PRO A 88 -7.94 -1.48 7.58
N VAL A 89 -7.78 -1.49 6.27
CA VAL A 89 -6.71 -2.18 5.55
C VAL A 89 -5.79 -1.13 4.94
N ASN A 90 -4.50 -1.30 5.11
CA ASN A 90 -3.48 -0.37 4.62
C ASN A 90 -2.76 -0.91 3.38
N ALA A 91 -2.12 0.02 2.65
CA ALA A 91 -1.22 -0.25 1.53
C ALA A 91 -1.88 -1.03 0.37
N ASN A 92 -3.16 -0.79 0.10
CA ASN A 92 -3.78 -1.27 -1.13
C ASN A 92 -3.28 -0.45 -2.31
N ASN A 93 -2.43 -1.04 -3.14
CA ASN A 93 -2.02 -0.41 -4.39
C ASN A 93 -3.18 -0.54 -5.40
N VAL A 94 -3.81 0.60 -5.69
CA VAL A 94 -4.88 0.69 -6.69
C VAL A 94 -4.34 0.95 -8.10
N ASN A 95 -3.03 1.14 -8.25
CA ASN A 95 -2.36 1.30 -9.52
C ASN A 95 -1.97 -0.08 -10.09
N ALA A 96 -2.95 -0.90 -10.34
CA ALA A 96 -2.82 -2.24 -10.91
C ALA A 96 -3.60 -2.32 -12.24
N VAL A 97 -3.35 -3.36 -13.02
CA VAL A 97 -4.13 -3.60 -14.23
C VAL A 97 -5.57 -3.94 -13.83
N PRO A 98 -6.56 -3.18 -14.31
CA PRO A 98 -7.97 -3.48 -14.07
C PRO A 98 -8.35 -4.90 -14.53
N ALA A 99 -9.23 -5.55 -13.80
CA ALA A 99 -9.59 -6.95 -14.02
C ALA A 99 -10.21 -7.21 -15.41
N ASP A 100 -10.94 -6.24 -15.93
CA ASP A 100 -11.55 -6.25 -17.28
C ASP A 100 -10.49 -6.18 -18.40
N LEU A 101 -9.34 -5.58 -18.12
CA LEU A 101 -8.20 -5.54 -19.06
C LEU A 101 -7.27 -6.76 -18.94
N LEU A 102 -7.46 -7.63 -17.96
CA LEU A 102 -6.75 -8.90 -17.81
C LEU A 102 -7.38 -10.02 -18.66
N GLY A 103 -7.90 -9.70 -19.85
CA GLY A 103 -8.60 -10.64 -20.71
C GLY A 103 -7.72 -11.61 -21.48
N ARG A 104 -6.43 -11.29 -21.69
CA ARG A 104 -5.53 -12.15 -22.45
C ARG A 104 -5.10 -13.38 -21.66
N ARG A 105 -5.42 -14.56 -22.20
CA ARG A 105 -5.12 -15.84 -21.57
C ARG A 105 -4.33 -16.74 -22.52
N LYS A 106 -3.55 -17.64 -21.94
CA LYS A 106 -2.90 -18.75 -22.65
C LYS A 106 -3.92 -19.84 -23.00
N ALA A 107 -3.47 -20.83 -23.78
CA ALA A 107 -4.30 -21.98 -24.16
C ALA A 107 -4.78 -22.81 -22.96
N ASP A 108 -4.06 -22.79 -21.83
CA ASP A 108 -4.39 -23.45 -20.56
C ASP A 108 -5.40 -22.66 -19.70
N GLY A 109 -5.87 -21.51 -20.17
CA GLY A 109 -6.80 -20.63 -19.46
C GLY A 109 -6.16 -19.69 -18.43
N THR A 110 -4.85 -19.77 -18.17
CA THR A 110 -4.14 -18.87 -17.27
C THR A 110 -3.89 -17.51 -17.94
N ILE A 111 -3.67 -16.47 -17.11
CA ILE A 111 -3.33 -15.14 -17.62
C ILE A 111 -1.99 -15.20 -18.35
N ASP A 112 -1.91 -14.61 -19.55
CA ASP A 112 -0.68 -14.52 -20.32
C ASP A 112 0.25 -13.44 -19.75
N THR A 113 0.88 -13.75 -18.63
CA THR A 113 1.79 -12.83 -17.92
C THR A 113 2.97 -12.40 -18.79
N ALA A 114 3.45 -13.25 -19.70
CA ALA A 114 4.55 -12.93 -20.59
C ALA A 114 4.20 -11.76 -21.52
N TRP A 115 3.00 -11.74 -22.07
CA TRP A 115 2.53 -10.64 -22.91
C TRP A 115 2.38 -9.34 -22.12
N TYR A 116 1.87 -9.39 -20.88
CA TYR A 116 1.71 -8.20 -20.03
C TYR A 116 3.06 -7.62 -19.58
N THR A 117 4.06 -8.48 -19.35
CA THR A 117 5.40 -8.06 -18.90
C THR A 117 6.37 -7.77 -20.05
N GLU A 118 5.98 -8.06 -21.29
CA GLU A 118 6.79 -7.71 -22.47
C GLU A 118 7.11 -6.22 -22.48
N ARG A 119 8.38 -5.90 -22.76
CA ARG A 119 8.82 -4.50 -22.83
C ARG A 119 8.52 -3.94 -24.23
N ILE A 120 7.78 -2.85 -24.23
CA ILE A 120 7.38 -2.11 -25.43
C ILE A 120 7.91 -0.69 -25.40
N ALA A 121 7.82 0.03 -26.52
CA ALA A 121 8.19 1.43 -26.59
C ALA A 121 7.42 2.23 -25.53
N ASN A 122 8.14 3.05 -24.76
CA ASN A 122 7.56 3.83 -23.67
C ASN A 122 7.11 5.21 -24.17
N PRO A 123 5.80 5.50 -24.21
CA PRO A 123 5.32 6.81 -24.63
C PRO A 123 5.66 7.94 -23.64
N MET A 124 6.05 7.58 -22.40
CA MET A 124 6.44 8.52 -21.35
C MET A 124 7.95 8.70 -21.24
N ALA A 125 8.73 8.17 -22.19
CA ALA A 125 10.20 8.28 -22.18
C ALA A 125 10.65 9.76 -22.14
N GLY A 126 11.53 10.10 -21.20
CA GLY A 126 12.03 11.47 -21.03
C GLY A 126 11.11 12.40 -20.24
N LEU A 127 9.88 12.00 -19.93
CA LEU A 127 8.90 12.86 -19.22
C LEU A 127 8.92 12.71 -17.70
N ILE A 128 9.55 11.62 -17.19
CA ILE A 128 9.56 11.27 -15.76
C ILE A 128 11.02 11.17 -15.25
N PRO A 129 11.77 12.27 -15.17
CA PRO A 129 13.21 12.25 -14.91
C PRO A 129 13.61 11.65 -13.55
N ASP A 130 12.72 11.73 -12.56
CA ASP A 130 13.00 11.27 -11.20
C ASP A 130 12.81 9.76 -11.00
N ASN A 131 12.40 9.02 -12.04
CA ASN A 131 12.22 7.57 -11.98
C ASN A 131 12.76 6.88 -13.24
N ALA A 132 13.96 6.31 -13.13
CA ALA A 132 14.61 5.64 -14.26
C ALA A 132 13.78 4.51 -14.88
N SER A 133 13.00 3.79 -14.07
CA SER A 133 12.15 2.67 -14.55
C SER A 133 10.98 3.15 -15.42
N LEU A 134 10.38 4.29 -15.09
CA LEU A 134 9.28 4.88 -15.83
C LEU A 134 9.76 5.82 -16.95
N ASN A 135 11.00 6.31 -16.86
CA ASN A 135 11.57 7.26 -17.82
C ASN A 135 12.35 6.59 -18.97
N GLY A 136 12.59 5.29 -18.87
CA GLY A 136 13.36 4.56 -19.87
C GLY A 136 12.67 4.49 -21.25
N THR A 137 13.43 4.14 -22.28
CA THR A 137 12.92 4.01 -23.68
C THR A 137 11.89 2.91 -23.87
N THR A 138 11.90 1.94 -22.96
CA THR A 138 10.92 0.82 -22.96
C THR A 138 10.29 0.66 -21.57
N ILE A 139 9.07 0.15 -21.54
CA ILE A 139 8.29 -0.08 -20.34
C ILE A 139 7.52 -1.41 -20.45
N PRO A 140 7.28 -2.16 -19.36
CA PRO A 140 6.38 -3.31 -19.41
C PRO A 140 5.00 -2.90 -19.94
N ARG A 141 4.43 -3.67 -20.84
CA ARG A 141 3.13 -3.37 -21.47
C ARG A 141 2.02 -3.13 -20.42
N GLN A 142 2.02 -3.90 -19.34
CA GLN A 142 1.04 -3.75 -18.26
C GLN A 142 0.99 -2.36 -17.65
N ASN A 143 2.11 -1.63 -17.64
CA ASN A 143 2.15 -0.28 -17.04
C ASN A 143 1.26 0.72 -17.80
N LEU A 144 1.02 0.47 -19.10
CA LEU A 144 0.12 1.31 -19.90
C LEU A 144 -1.36 1.06 -19.59
N PHE A 145 -1.68 -0.03 -18.92
CA PHE A 145 -3.04 -0.36 -18.47
C PHE A 145 -3.32 0.10 -17.04
N TYR A 146 -2.32 0.62 -16.33
CA TYR A 146 -2.53 1.18 -15.00
C TYR A 146 -3.41 2.42 -15.07
N ALA A 147 -4.23 2.61 -14.05
CA ALA A 147 -5.07 3.82 -13.94
C ALA A 147 -4.21 5.11 -13.88
N PHE A 148 -3.01 5.00 -13.31
CA PHE A 148 -2.08 6.11 -13.11
C PHE A 148 -0.66 5.71 -13.54
N PRO A 149 -0.41 5.54 -14.85
CA PRO A 149 0.87 5.00 -15.34
C PRO A 149 2.07 5.91 -15.07
N GLN A 150 1.85 7.19 -14.78
CA GLN A 150 2.89 8.17 -14.45
C GLN A 150 3.43 8.04 -13.00
N PHE A 151 2.81 7.22 -12.16
CA PHE A 151 3.25 6.96 -10.79
C PHE A 151 3.77 5.53 -10.64
N SER A 152 4.77 5.33 -9.79
CA SER A 152 5.29 4.00 -9.49
C SER A 152 4.34 3.16 -8.63
N GLY A 153 3.41 3.79 -7.94
CA GLY A 153 2.35 3.17 -7.17
C GLY A 153 1.38 4.21 -6.62
N VAL A 154 0.15 3.81 -6.39
CA VAL A 154 -0.86 4.63 -5.69
C VAL A 154 -1.46 3.76 -4.61
N ASN A 155 -1.06 4.00 -3.36
CA ASN A 155 -1.51 3.22 -2.22
C ASN A 155 -2.63 3.96 -1.48
N VAL A 156 -3.70 3.25 -1.23
CA VAL A 156 -4.81 3.75 -0.40
C VAL A 156 -4.74 3.08 0.95
N ASN A 157 -4.60 3.89 2.00
CA ASN A 157 -4.55 3.45 3.39
C ASN A 157 -5.91 3.62 4.06
N ASN A 158 -6.13 2.85 5.12
CA ASN A 158 -7.35 2.89 5.94
C ASN A 158 -8.64 2.58 5.16
N LEU A 159 -8.58 1.72 4.14
CA LEU A 159 -9.78 1.22 3.46
C LEU A 159 -10.63 0.37 4.43
N PRO A 160 -11.91 0.67 4.63
CA PRO A 160 -12.77 -0.03 5.60
C PRO A 160 -13.36 -1.34 5.04
N ILE A 161 -12.51 -2.16 4.42
CA ILE A 161 -12.91 -3.39 3.71
C ILE A 161 -12.63 -4.68 4.49
N GLY A 162 -11.85 -4.58 5.57
CA GLY A 162 -11.50 -5.74 6.38
C GLY A 162 -12.68 -6.24 7.21
N GLY A 163 -12.70 -7.53 7.46
CA GLY A 163 -13.66 -8.20 8.32
C GLY A 163 -13.08 -9.46 8.94
N GLN A 164 -13.64 -9.84 10.08
CA GLN A 164 -13.27 -11.05 10.79
C GLN A 164 -14.54 -11.71 11.34
N ASN A 165 -14.61 -13.02 11.23
CA ASN A 165 -15.64 -13.84 11.87
C ASN A 165 -14.96 -14.90 12.73
N TYR A 166 -15.47 -15.10 13.94
CA TYR A 166 -15.08 -16.19 14.83
C TYR A 166 -16.33 -16.89 15.34
N ASN A 167 -16.28 -18.20 15.40
CA ASN A 167 -17.32 -19.05 15.98
C ASN A 167 -16.63 -20.15 16.79
N GLY A 168 -17.09 -20.35 18.00
CA GLY A 168 -16.59 -21.37 18.93
C GLY A 168 -17.74 -22.07 19.64
N LEU A 169 -17.56 -23.37 19.90
CA LEU A 169 -18.48 -24.22 20.68
C LEU A 169 -17.70 -24.91 21.79
#